data_5001386edfd407aeebed1407e0e28e48
#
_entry.id   5001386edfd407aeebed1407e0e28e48
#
_cell.length_a   1.000
_cell.length_b   1.000
_cell.length_c   1.000
_cell.angle_alpha   90.00
_cell.angle_beta   90.00
_cell.angle_gamma   90.00
#
_symmetry.space_group_name_H-M   'P 1'
#
loop_
_entity.id
_entity.type
_entity.pdbx_description
1 polymer ?
#
loop_
_entity_poly.entity_id
_entity_poly.type
_entity_poly.pdbx_seq_one_letter_code
_entity_poly.pdbx_strand_id
1 'polypeptide(L)'
;DITALLLIITILFGRHFCGYACAFGSLGDALYELTAFIRAKCFGKKKKHGYPEEWVHRLQKVKYVILAFLLLSCITGFYSKLQGMSPWDVFSMLTTGRLPKSTYIVGTVLLILIMAGMCTQERFFCQFLCPMGAVFAIMPIIPGALFKRNRPNCAPKCTLCKNRCPAHLDIDGDTAHSGECI
;
A
#
# COMPACT_ATOMS: atom_id res chain seq x y z
N ASP A 1 1.51 -24.19 10.75
CA ASP A 1 1.16 -22.85 11.25
C ASP A 1 0.83 -21.91 10.10
N ILE A 2 -0.32 -21.23 10.19
CA ILE A 2 -0.82 -20.33 9.14
C ILE A 2 0.18 -19.20 8.83
N THR A 3 0.89 -18.69 9.84
CA THR A 3 1.93 -17.68 9.69
C THR A 3 3.10 -18.13 8.82
N ALA A 4 3.56 -19.37 9.01
CA ALA A 4 4.64 -19.95 8.20
C ALA A 4 4.19 -20.13 6.74
N LEU A 5 2.96 -20.57 6.52
CA LEU A 5 2.38 -20.70 5.18
C LEU A 5 2.28 -19.34 4.48
N LEU A 6 1.80 -18.31 5.17
CA LEU A 6 1.73 -16.94 4.65
C LEU A 6 3.12 -16.38 4.31
N LEU A 7 4.13 -16.63 5.15
CA LEU A 7 5.51 -16.23 4.87
C LEU A 7 6.05 -16.94 3.63
N ILE A 8 5.83 -18.24 3.50
CA ILE A 8 6.27 -19.01 2.32
C ILE A 8 5.60 -18.48 1.06
N ILE A 9 4.28 -18.27 1.08
CA ILE A 9 3.55 -17.69 -0.05
C ILE A 9 4.07 -16.30 -0.41
N THR A 10 4.39 -15.47 0.58
CA THR A 10 4.93 -14.14 0.34
C THR A 10 6.33 -14.15 -0.25
N ILE A 11 7.18 -15.08 0.20
CA ILE A 11 8.53 -15.27 -0.35
C ILE A 11 8.47 -15.72 -1.82
N LEU A 12 7.51 -16.58 -2.17
CA LEU A 12 7.37 -17.12 -3.52
C LEU A 12 6.68 -16.16 -4.49
N PHE A 13 5.63 -15.47 -4.03
CA PHE A 13 4.74 -14.67 -4.89
C PHE A 13 4.84 -13.16 -4.63
N GLY A 14 5.72 -12.71 -3.74
CA GLY A 14 5.87 -11.30 -3.42
C GLY A 14 4.62 -10.68 -2.80
N ARG A 15 4.25 -9.47 -3.24
CA ARG A 15 3.16 -8.68 -2.65
C ARG A 15 1.74 -9.08 -3.12
N HIS A 16 1.52 -10.27 -3.67
CA HIS A 16 0.19 -10.70 -4.12
C HIS A 16 -0.86 -10.66 -3.00
N PHE A 17 -0.46 -10.94 -1.75
CA PHE A 17 -1.35 -10.83 -0.60
C PHE A 17 -1.91 -9.40 -0.44
N CYS A 18 -1.06 -8.38 -0.61
CA CYS A 18 -1.49 -6.99 -0.52
C CYS A 18 -2.45 -6.59 -1.65
N GLY A 19 -2.34 -7.25 -2.80
CA GLY A 19 -3.17 -6.98 -3.96
C GLY A 19 -4.56 -7.59 -3.91
N TYR A 20 -4.69 -8.81 -3.34
CA TYR A 20 -5.91 -9.60 -3.47
C TYR A 20 -6.57 -9.97 -2.13
N ALA A 21 -5.80 -10.19 -1.07
CA ALA A 21 -6.32 -10.71 0.19
C ALA A 21 -6.41 -9.68 1.31
N CYS A 22 -5.74 -8.53 1.19
CA CYS A 22 -5.73 -7.51 2.23
C CYS A 22 -7.00 -6.66 2.18
N ALA A 23 -7.78 -6.65 3.27
CA ALA A 23 -9.00 -5.85 3.38
C ALA A 23 -8.75 -4.33 3.21
N PHE A 24 -7.61 -3.82 3.69
CA PHE A 24 -7.21 -2.43 3.48
C PHE A 24 -6.83 -2.12 2.03
N GLY A 25 -6.22 -3.09 1.33
CA GLY A 25 -5.89 -2.95 -0.08
C GLY A 25 -7.16 -2.83 -0.93
N SER A 26 -8.07 -3.78 -0.79
CA SER A 26 -9.34 -3.80 -1.54
C SER A 26 -10.25 -2.61 -1.19
N LEU A 27 -10.30 -2.20 0.09
CA LEU A 27 -11.02 -1.00 0.51
C LEU A 27 -10.42 0.26 -0.13
N GLY A 28 -9.09 0.38 -0.18
CA GLY A 28 -8.40 1.50 -0.81
C GLY A 28 -8.69 1.60 -2.30
N ASP A 29 -8.66 0.48 -3.01
CA ASP A 29 -8.99 0.42 -4.44
C ASP A 29 -10.45 0.82 -4.67
N ALA A 30 -11.41 0.30 -3.87
CA ALA A 30 -12.82 0.66 -3.96
C ALA A 30 -13.08 2.15 -3.70
N LEU A 31 -12.44 2.73 -2.68
CA LEU A 31 -12.56 4.16 -2.37
C LEU A 31 -11.98 5.04 -3.48
N TYR A 32 -10.83 4.65 -4.02
CA TYR A 32 -10.22 5.38 -5.13
C TYR A 32 -11.10 5.35 -6.38
N GLU A 33 -11.63 4.17 -6.76
CA GLU A 33 -12.54 4.04 -7.91
C GLU A 33 -13.83 4.84 -7.70
N LEU A 34 -14.42 4.77 -6.50
CA LEU A 34 -15.63 5.54 -6.17
C LEU A 34 -15.38 7.04 -6.29
N THR A 35 -14.27 7.53 -5.73
CA THR A 35 -13.92 8.96 -5.81
C THR A 35 -13.57 9.39 -7.23
N ALA A 36 -12.90 8.53 -8.01
CA ALA A 36 -12.62 8.77 -9.42
C ALA A 36 -13.91 8.86 -10.25
N PHE A 37 -14.87 7.97 -9.99
CA PHE A 37 -16.20 7.98 -10.63
C PHE A 37 -16.97 9.26 -10.31
N ILE A 38 -17.03 9.65 -9.03
CA ILE A 38 -17.71 10.88 -8.58
C ILE A 38 -17.08 12.11 -9.24
N ARG A 39 -15.75 12.19 -9.26
CA ARG A 39 -15.01 13.30 -9.91
C ARG A 39 -15.25 13.36 -11.41
N ALA A 40 -15.25 12.20 -12.10
CA ALA A 40 -15.52 12.14 -13.53
C ALA A 40 -16.91 12.64 -13.86
N LYS A 41 -17.90 12.32 -13.00
CA LYS A 41 -19.29 12.75 -13.16
C LYS A 41 -19.51 14.23 -12.83
N CYS A 42 -18.85 14.74 -11.77
CA CYS A 42 -19.04 16.12 -11.30
C CYS A 42 -18.19 17.14 -12.05
N PHE A 43 -16.95 16.77 -12.45
CA PHE A 43 -15.99 17.71 -13.02
C PHE A 43 -15.59 17.43 -14.48
N GLY A 44 -16.12 16.38 -15.10
CA GLY A 44 -15.92 16.05 -16.52
C GLY A 44 -14.45 15.76 -16.93
N LYS A 45 -13.52 15.79 -16.01
CA LYS A 45 -12.08 15.61 -16.27
C LYS A 45 -11.59 14.26 -15.77
N LYS A 46 -11.28 13.34 -16.68
CA LYS A 46 -10.49 12.13 -16.41
C LYS A 46 -9.02 12.49 -16.15
N LYS A 47 -8.75 13.31 -15.15
CA LYS A 47 -7.36 13.63 -14.80
C LYS A 47 -6.85 12.50 -13.92
N LYS A 48 -5.77 11.83 -14.32
CA LYS A 48 -5.00 10.95 -13.45
C LYS A 48 -4.65 11.74 -12.19
N HIS A 49 -5.22 11.34 -11.06
CA HIS A 49 -4.86 11.91 -9.77
C HIS A 49 -3.79 11.02 -9.18
N GLY A 50 -2.64 11.58 -8.96
CA GLY A 50 -1.51 10.93 -8.32
C GLY A 50 -0.47 11.99 -7.96
N TYR A 51 0.32 11.70 -6.96
CA TYR A 51 1.44 12.56 -6.58
C TYR A 51 2.53 12.54 -7.67
N PRO A 52 3.33 13.61 -7.83
CA PRO A 52 4.48 13.59 -8.72
C PRO A 52 5.47 12.50 -8.31
N GLU A 53 6.15 11.92 -9.28
CA GLU A 53 7.02 10.75 -9.16
C GLU A 53 8.06 10.89 -8.02
N GLU A 54 8.66 12.07 -7.88
CA GLU A 54 9.63 12.37 -6.83
C GLU A 54 9.05 12.26 -5.41
N TRP A 55 7.81 12.70 -5.22
CA TRP A 55 7.12 12.62 -3.93
C TRP A 55 6.76 11.18 -3.58
N VAL A 56 6.36 10.38 -4.56
CA VAL A 56 6.05 8.96 -4.35
C VAL A 56 7.28 8.22 -3.84
N HIS A 57 8.45 8.40 -4.48
CA HIS A 57 9.68 7.75 -4.04
C HIS A 57 10.17 8.20 -2.66
N ARG A 58 9.95 9.47 -2.29
CA ARG A 58 10.25 9.96 -0.95
C ARG A 58 9.31 9.38 0.11
N LEU A 59 8.02 9.36 -0.18
CA LEU A 59 6.99 8.83 0.71
C LEU A 59 7.10 7.31 0.90
N GLN A 60 7.53 6.57 -0.12
CA GLN A 60 7.78 5.13 -0.01
C GLN A 60 8.84 4.79 1.06
N LYS A 61 9.78 5.70 1.34
CA LYS A 61 10.77 5.51 2.41
C LYS A 61 10.17 5.61 3.81
N VAL A 62 9.05 6.31 3.97
CA VAL A 62 8.37 6.51 5.26
C VAL A 62 7.95 5.19 5.88
N LYS A 63 7.46 4.22 5.10
CA LYS A 63 7.07 2.89 5.61
C LYS A 63 8.23 2.14 6.27
N TYR A 64 9.48 2.32 5.76
CA TYR A 64 10.66 1.68 6.36
C TYR A 64 11.03 2.33 7.71
N VAL A 65 10.84 3.66 7.81
CA VAL A 65 11.02 4.38 9.08
C VAL A 65 9.99 3.93 10.10
N ILE A 66 8.71 3.78 9.69
CA ILE A 66 7.64 3.26 10.55
C ILE A 66 7.95 1.82 10.98
N LEU A 67 8.42 0.97 10.07
CA LEU A 67 8.83 -0.40 10.40
C LEU A 67 9.96 -0.42 11.44
N ALA A 68 11.01 0.37 11.24
CA ALA A 68 12.13 0.48 12.18
C ALA A 68 11.67 0.98 13.56
N PHE A 69 10.80 1.98 13.59
CA PHE A 69 10.22 2.50 14.83
C PHE A 69 9.40 1.43 15.57
N LEU A 70 8.57 0.67 14.85
CA LEU A 70 7.77 -0.41 15.44
C LEU A 70 8.67 -1.54 15.99
N LEU A 71 9.71 -1.92 15.27
CA LEU A 71 10.67 -2.93 15.75
C LEU A 71 11.37 -2.46 17.02
N LEU A 72 11.84 -1.22 17.08
CA LEU A 72 12.44 -0.64 18.27
C LEU A 72 11.44 -0.60 19.45
N SER A 73 10.19 -0.24 19.18
CA SER A 73 9.12 -0.22 20.19
C SER A 73 8.80 -1.60 20.75
N CYS A 74 8.89 -2.64 19.91
CA CYS A 74 8.75 -4.04 20.36
C CYS A 74 9.90 -4.45 21.27
N ILE A 75 11.14 -4.11 20.93
CA ILE A 75 12.33 -4.48 21.72
C ILE A 75 12.32 -3.77 23.08
N THR A 76 11.88 -2.51 23.12
CA THR A 76 11.82 -1.71 24.35
C THR A 76 10.59 -2.00 25.21
N GLY A 77 9.66 -2.86 24.76
CA GLY A 77 8.40 -3.14 25.45
C GLY A 77 7.39 -1.98 25.44
N PHE A 78 7.68 -0.89 24.74
CA PHE A 78 6.82 0.28 24.64
C PHE A 78 5.58 0.04 23.75
N TYR A 79 5.58 -1.03 22.99
CA TYR A 79 4.51 -1.38 22.04
C TYR A 79 3.12 -1.47 22.69
N SER A 80 3.03 -1.95 23.94
CA SER A 80 1.75 -2.07 24.66
C SER A 80 1.04 -0.73 24.90
N LYS A 81 1.81 0.36 25.00
CA LYS A 81 1.26 1.72 25.12
C LYS A 81 0.82 2.31 23.78
N LEU A 82 1.39 1.83 22.69
CA LEU A 82 1.07 2.29 21.34
C LEU A 82 -0.18 1.61 20.76
N GLN A 83 -0.63 0.49 21.31
CA GLN A 83 -1.82 -0.23 20.83
C GLN A 83 -3.06 0.67 20.69
N GLY A 84 -3.32 1.54 21.68
CA GLY A 84 -4.45 2.48 21.61
C GLY A 84 -4.35 3.57 20.53
N MET A 85 -3.18 3.75 19.91
CA MET A 85 -2.95 4.73 18.84
C MET A 85 -2.99 4.10 17.44
N SER A 86 -3.12 2.77 17.37
CA SER A 86 -3.09 2.04 16.11
C SER A 86 -4.37 2.26 15.29
N PRO A 87 -4.28 2.77 14.05
CA PRO A 87 -5.43 2.89 13.16
C PRO A 87 -6.02 1.52 12.78
N TRP A 88 -5.22 0.46 12.89
CA TRP A 88 -5.62 -0.91 12.61
C TRP A 88 -6.62 -1.44 13.64
N ASP A 89 -6.39 -1.16 14.92
CA ASP A 89 -7.29 -1.57 16.00
C ASP A 89 -8.64 -0.85 15.89
N VAL A 90 -8.62 0.44 15.55
CA VAL A 90 -9.85 1.21 15.28
C VAL A 90 -10.63 0.64 14.10
N PHE A 91 -9.95 0.29 13.02
CA PHE A 91 -10.58 -0.35 11.86
C PHE A 91 -11.21 -1.69 12.23
N SER A 92 -10.51 -2.53 12.99
CA SER A 92 -11.03 -3.80 13.49
C SER A 92 -12.26 -3.62 14.39
N MET A 93 -12.27 -2.60 15.24
CA MET A 93 -13.45 -2.26 16.06
C MET A 93 -14.64 -1.85 15.21
N LEU A 94 -14.42 -1.02 14.20
CA LEU A 94 -15.49 -0.58 13.29
C LEU A 94 -16.09 -1.75 12.51
N THR A 95 -15.27 -2.68 12.03
CA THR A 95 -15.75 -3.86 11.30
C THR A 95 -16.56 -4.81 12.20
N THR A 96 -16.28 -4.83 13.51
CA THR A 96 -17.07 -5.59 14.50
C THR A 96 -18.27 -4.83 15.06
N GLY A 97 -18.58 -3.64 14.52
CA GLY A 97 -19.73 -2.82 14.94
C GLY A 97 -19.56 -2.12 16.28
N ARG A 98 -18.34 -2.05 16.82
CA ARG A 98 -18.03 -1.37 18.08
C ARG A 98 -17.53 0.04 17.79
N LEU A 99 -18.11 1.03 18.46
CA LEU A 99 -17.62 2.41 18.39
C LEU A 99 -16.30 2.56 19.17
N PRO A 100 -15.31 3.26 18.63
CA PRO A 100 -14.05 3.50 19.30
C PRO A 100 -14.27 4.34 20.57
N LYS A 101 -13.71 3.89 21.69
CA LYS A 101 -13.73 4.64 22.97
C LYS A 101 -12.85 5.88 22.84
N SER A 102 -13.02 6.84 23.75
CA SER A 102 -12.24 8.09 23.82
C SER A 102 -10.71 7.86 23.84
N THR A 103 -10.27 6.71 24.32
CA THR A 103 -8.84 6.31 24.33
C THR A 103 -8.26 6.13 22.92
N TYR A 104 -9.10 5.89 21.91
CA TYR A 104 -8.70 5.62 20.52
C TYR A 104 -8.85 6.83 19.59
N ILE A 105 -8.97 8.06 20.15
CA ILE A 105 -9.15 9.28 19.34
C ILE A 105 -8.01 9.45 18.33
N VAL A 106 -6.76 9.25 18.75
CA VAL A 106 -5.58 9.39 17.88
C VAL A 106 -5.62 8.38 16.73
N GLY A 107 -5.93 7.10 17.03
CA GLY A 107 -6.09 6.07 16.01
C GLY A 107 -7.23 6.38 15.04
N THR A 108 -8.32 6.96 15.54
CA THR A 108 -9.46 7.36 14.69
C THR A 108 -9.10 8.51 13.77
N VAL A 109 -8.41 9.53 14.23
CA VAL A 109 -7.93 10.65 13.42
C VAL A 109 -6.96 10.14 12.35
N LEU A 110 -6.01 9.28 12.73
CA LEU A 110 -5.08 8.66 11.77
C LEU A 110 -5.82 7.82 10.72
N LEU A 111 -6.83 7.05 11.11
CA LEU A 111 -7.64 6.27 10.17
C LEU A 111 -8.37 7.17 9.18
N ILE A 112 -8.97 8.27 9.63
CA ILE A 112 -9.63 9.24 8.74
C ILE A 112 -8.64 9.87 7.76
N LEU A 113 -7.44 10.24 8.22
CA LEU A 113 -6.39 10.77 7.35
C LEU A 113 -5.93 9.76 6.30
N ILE A 114 -5.78 8.49 6.70
CA ILE A 114 -5.45 7.39 5.79
C ILE A 114 -6.55 7.20 4.75
N MET A 115 -7.81 7.20 5.16
CA MET A 115 -8.96 7.08 4.25
C MET A 115 -9.02 8.25 3.25
N ALA A 116 -8.78 9.49 3.71
CA ALA A 116 -8.65 10.64 2.84
C ALA A 116 -7.49 10.50 1.84
N GLY A 117 -6.34 9.97 2.29
CA GLY A 117 -5.20 9.66 1.42
C GLY A 117 -5.54 8.62 0.34
N MET A 118 -6.29 7.57 0.70
CA MET A 118 -6.76 6.54 -0.24
C MET A 118 -7.68 7.11 -1.32
N CYS A 119 -8.45 8.16 -1.03
CA CYS A 119 -9.27 8.86 -2.01
C CYS A 119 -8.44 9.64 -3.05
N THR A 120 -7.18 9.95 -2.77
CA THR A 120 -6.32 10.75 -3.65
C THR A 120 -5.34 9.91 -4.45
N GLN A 121 -4.82 8.83 -3.87
CA GLN A 121 -3.81 7.95 -4.47
C GLN A 121 -4.24 6.50 -4.33
N GLU A 122 -4.11 5.73 -5.41
CA GLU A 122 -4.33 4.27 -5.39
C GLU A 122 -3.40 3.62 -4.36
N ARG A 123 -3.98 2.79 -3.46
CA ARG A 123 -3.22 2.02 -2.46
C ARG A 123 -2.30 2.87 -1.57
N PHE A 124 -2.72 4.11 -1.25
CA PHE A 124 -1.96 5.06 -0.43
C PHE A 124 -1.38 4.42 0.83
N PHE A 125 -2.20 3.73 1.61
CA PHE A 125 -1.77 3.08 2.85
C PHE A 125 -0.69 2.02 2.60
N CYS A 126 -0.91 1.12 1.63
CA CYS A 126 0.00 0.01 1.34
C CYS A 126 1.36 0.50 0.81
N GLN A 127 1.35 1.63 0.08
CA GLN A 127 2.58 2.18 -0.51
C GLN A 127 3.44 2.94 0.49
N PHE A 128 2.80 3.73 1.39
CA PHE A 128 3.53 4.74 2.17
C PHE A 128 3.57 4.46 3.67
N LEU A 129 2.55 3.82 4.22
CA LEU A 129 2.36 3.73 5.67
C LEU A 129 2.41 2.30 6.22
N CYS A 130 2.11 1.28 5.41
CA CYS A 130 1.98 -0.08 5.89
C CYS A 130 3.34 -0.72 6.21
N PRO A 131 3.64 -1.07 7.49
CA PRO A 131 4.88 -1.72 7.86
C PRO A 131 4.98 -3.14 7.28
N MET A 132 3.87 -3.87 7.16
CA MET A 132 3.84 -5.16 6.47
C MET A 132 4.20 -5.03 4.99
N GLY A 133 3.76 -3.93 4.35
CA GLY A 133 4.16 -3.61 2.99
C GLY A 133 5.67 -3.36 2.86
N ALA A 134 6.32 -2.83 3.90
CA ALA A 134 7.78 -2.70 3.92
C ALA A 134 8.48 -4.06 4.07
N VAL A 135 8.00 -4.93 4.96
CA VAL A 135 8.53 -6.30 5.12
C VAL A 135 8.42 -7.06 3.80
N PHE A 136 7.24 -7.02 3.16
CA PHE A 136 7.02 -7.70 1.88
C PHE A 136 7.81 -7.11 0.71
N ALA A 137 8.26 -5.86 0.81
CA ALA A 137 9.15 -5.26 -0.19
C ALA A 137 10.59 -5.73 -0.07
N ILE A 138 11.04 -6.06 1.15
CA ILE A 138 12.42 -6.52 1.43
C ILE A 138 12.55 -8.03 1.17
N MET A 139 11.48 -8.79 1.36
CA MET A 139 11.49 -10.24 1.42
C MET A 139 11.57 -11.00 0.09
N PRO A 140 11.17 -10.50 -1.10
CA PRO A 140 11.26 -11.29 -2.33
C PRO A 140 12.73 -11.51 -2.71
N ILE A 141 13.26 -12.62 -2.25
CA ILE A 141 14.63 -13.10 -2.56
C ILE A 141 14.64 -13.84 -3.90
N ILE A 142 13.48 -14.35 -4.33
CA ILE A 142 13.35 -15.18 -5.53
C ILE A 142 12.68 -14.36 -6.65
N PRO A 143 13.32 -14.19 -7.82
CA PRO A 143 12.78 -13.37 -8.92
C PRO A 143 11.59 -14.00 -9.68
N GLY A 144 10.90 -14.97 -9.07
CA GLY A 144 9.81 -15.72 -9.73
C GLY A 144 8.54 -14.91 -10.02
N ALA A 145 8.31 -13.80 -9.31
CA ALA A 145 7.13 -12.94 -9.47
C ALA A 145 7.44 -11.63 -10.21
N LEU A 146 8.57 -11.56 -10.93
CA LEU A 146 8.94 -10.37 -11.67
C LEU A 146 8.13 -10.24 -12.95
N PHE A 147 7.48 -9.10 -13.13
CA PHE A 147 6.84 -8.78 -14.41
C PHE A 147 7.91 -8.55 -15.48
N LYS A 148 7.91 -9.39 -16.51
CA LYS A 148 8.78 -9.23 -17.67
C LYS A 148 8.01 -8.50 -18.77
N ARG A 149 8.55 -7.37 -19.23
CA ARG A 149 8.01 -6.63 -20.36
C ARG A 149 8.44 -7.30 -21.67
N ASN A 150 7.49 -7.66 -22.50
CA ASN A 150 7.76 -8.18 -23.84
C ASN A 150 7.82 -7.00 -24.84
N ARG A 151 9.00 -6.43 -25.06
CA ARG A 151 9.24 -5.27 -25.94
C ARG A 151 8.84 -5.46 -27.40
N PRO A 152 9.05 -6.63 -28.05
CA PRO A 152 8.66 -6.82 -29.45
C PRO A 152 7.18 -6.55 -29.74
N ASN A 153 6.31 -6.81 -28.75
CA ASN A 153 4.87 -6.61 -28.89
C ASN A 153 4.38 -5.22 -28.44
N CYS A 154 5.28 -4.33 -28.05
CA CYS A 154 4.92 -2.98 -27.65
C CYS A 154 4.92 -2.02 -28.83
N ALA A 155 3.90 -1.15 -28.91
CA ALA A 155 3.90 -0.04 -29.86
C ALA A 155 5.08 0.92 -29.57
N PRO A 156 5.70 1.49 -30.60
CA PRO A 156 6.78 2.46 -30.44
C PRO A 156 6.32 3.63 -29.54
N LYS A 157 7.14 3.99 -28.54
CA LYS A 157 6.85 5.04 -27.54
C LYS A 157 5.67 4.75 -26.60
N CYS A 158 5.30 3.48 -26.40
CA CYS A 158 4.24 3.11 -25.47
C CYS A 158 4.69 3.30 -24.02
N THR A 159 4.00 4.16 -23.27
CA THR A 159 4.23 4.44 -21.84
C THR A 159 3.09 3.90 -20.95
N LEU A 160 2.27 2.99 -21.48
CA LEU A 160 1.05 2.54 -20.81
C LEU A 160 1.34 1.85 -19.46
N CYS A 161 2.39 1.02 -19.40
CA CYS A 161 2.81 0.33 -18.18
C CYS A 161 3.24 1.30 -17.09
N LYS A 162 4.08 2.29 -17.44
CA LYS A 162 4.51 3.34 -16.51
C LYS A 162 3.32 4.16 -16.02
N ASN A 163 2.42 4.51 -16.94
CA ASN A 163 1.25 5.31 -16.64
C ASN A 163 0.16 4.60 -15.82
N ARG A 164 0.12 3.26 -15.83
CA ARG A 164 -0.85 2.45 -15.08
C ARG A 164 -0.29 1.91 -13.79
N CYS A 165 1.02 2.01 -13.58
CA CYS A 165 1.66 1.50 -12.37
C CYS A 165 1.35 2.41 -11.18
N PRO A 166 0.65 1.92 -10.13
CA PRO A 166 0.34 2.73 -8.95
C PRO A 166 1.61 3.08 -8.14
N ALA A 167 2.66 2.26 -8.24
CA ALA A 167 3.92 2.46 -7.54
C ALA A 167 4.92 3.35 -8.30
N HIS A 168 4.56 3.85 -9.50
CA HIS A 168 5.41 4.68 -10.37
C HIS A 168 6.81 4.08 -10.62
N LEU A 169 6.86 2.75 -10.79
CA LEU A 169 8.11 2.07 -11.08
C LEU A 169 8.60 2.40 -12.48
N ASP A 170 9.90 2.63 -12.60
CA ASP A 170 10.56 2.79 -13.90
C ASP A 170 10.72 1.40 -14.54
N ILE A 171 9.89 1.14 -15.55
CA ILE A 171 9.85 -0.12 -16.29
C ILE A 171 10.57 0.09 -17.64
N ASP A 172 11.70 0.79 -17.64
CA ASP A 172 12.50 1.01 -18.84
C ASP A 172 13.36 -0.21 -19.21
N GLY A 173 13.62 -1.10 -18.24
CA GLY A 173 14.26 -2.39 -18.43
C GLY A 173 13.31 -3.50 -18.88
N ASP A 174 13.87 -4.65 -19.26
CA ASP A 174 13.10 -5.84 -19.62
C ASP A 174 12.41 -6.49 -18.40
N THR A 175 12.85 -6.14 -17.19
CA THR A 175 12.33 -6.68 -15.93
C THR A 175 12.18 -5.56 -14.91
N ALA A 176 11.02 -5.51 -14.23
CA ALA A 176 10.84 -4.67 -13.06
C ALA A 176 11.40 -5.38 -11.83
N HIS A 177 12.65 -5.09 -11.46
CA HIS A 177 13.34 -5.66 -10.30
C HIS A 177 13.05 -4.91 -9.00
N SER A 178 11.83 -4.46 -8.78
CA SER A 178 11.50 -3.71 -7.57
C SER A 178 10.58 -4.50 -6.67
N GLY A 179 10.96 -4.66 -5.40
CA GLY A 179 10.09 -5.18 -4.35
C GLY A 179 8.87 -4.28 -4.06
N GLU A 180 8.80 -3.11 -4.70
CA GLU A 180 7.67 -2.17 -4.62
C GLU A 180 6.53 -2.52 -5.58
N CYS A 181 6.68 -3.52 -6.44
CA CYS A 181 5.62 -3.98 -7.34
C CYS A 181 4.46 -4.59 -6.51
N ILE A 182 3.22 -4.10 -6.73
CA ILE A 182 2.01 -4.50 -5.98
C ILE A 182 0.99 -5.07 -6.97
#